data_2c75e68f6064e0977e0bb8ea38b7ccb8
#
_entry.id   2c75e68f6064e0977e0bb8ea38b7ccb8
#
_cell.length_a   1.000
_cell.length_b   1.000
_cell.length_c   1.000
_cell.angle_alpha   90.00
_cell.angle_beta   90.00
_cell.angle_gamma   90.00
#
_symmetry.space_group_name_H-M   'P 1'
#
loop_
_entity.id
_entity.type
_entity.pdbx_description
1 polymer ?
#
loop_
_entity_poly.entity_id
_entity_poly.type
_entity_poly.pdbx_seq_one_letter_code
_entity_poly.pdbx_strand_id
1 'polypeptide(L)'
;EILCGGTSAKFKRLGHKVTHCVLTDGQVSSRRIPNQELVQIRKNEAKAAADVIGVDLVMCGIKDEMLFDDEDTRLKVLDVILTVRPDVIITMSDKDYASDHKATYNLVIAVIPMSVVKNCYSQKPCLDKHPVVYMMDTIYGIDFLPTEYVDISEDFDTKLKALRCHESQIEIG
;
A
#
# COMPACT_ATOMS: atom_id res chain seq x y z
N GLU A 1 5.73 3.28 -3.23
CA GLU A 1 7.03 3.88 -2.91
C GLU A 1 7.06 5.39 -3.19
N ILE A 2 6.32 5.88 -4.19
CA ILE A 2 6.39 7.29 -4.59
C ILE A 2 5.96 8.23 -3.44
N LEU A 3 4.89 7.91 -2.73
CA LEU A 3 4.36 8.75 -1.66
C LEU A 3 5.06 8.51 -0.32
N CYS A 4 5.10 7.29 0.20
CA CYS A 4 5.60 6.99 1.55
C CYS A 4 6.86 6.10 1.61
N GLY A 5 7.53 5.82 0.49
CA GLY A 5 8.71 4.94 0.47
C GLY A 5 9.86 5.40 1.35
N GLY A 6 10.08 6.72 1.44
CA GLY A 6 11.09 7.27 2.37
C GLY A 6 10.71 7.09 3.84
N THR A 7 9.43 7.25 4.18
CA THR A 7 8.91 6.98 5.53
C THR A 7 9.08 5.50 5.88
N SER A 8 8.79 4.60 4.95
CA SER A 8 9.00 3.15 5.12
C SER A 8 10.47 2.82 5.36
N ALA A 9 11.38 3.40 4.57
CA ALA A 9 12.82 3.22 4.72
C ALA A 9 13.31 3.72 6.09
N LYS A 10 12.85 4.89 6.53
CA LYS A 10 13.14 5.43 7.86
C LYS A 10 12.68 4.50 8.98
N PHE A 11 11.43 4.04 8.93
CA PHE A 11 10.93 3.11 9.95
C PHE A 11 11.73 1.80 9.96
N LYS A 12 12.11 1.29 8.78
CA LYS A 12 12.95 0.11 8.70
C LYS A 12 14.33 0.34 9.31
N ARG A 13 14.99 1.46 9.01
CA ARG A 13 16.29 1.85 9.58
C ARG A 13 16.23 1.98 11.11
N LEU A 14 15.09 2.46 11.63
CA LEU A 14 14.84 2.57 13.08
C LEU A 14 14.48 1.23 13.76
N GLY A 15 14.50 0.11 13.01
CA GLY A 15 14.27 -1.23 13.55
C GLY A 15 12.82 -1.68 13.61
N HIS A 16 11.88 -0.93 13.04
CA HIS A 16 10.49 -1.34 12.97
C HIS A 16 10.28 -2.45 11.92
N LYS A 17 9.28 -3.29 12.16
CA LYS A 17 8.77 -4.19 11.13
C LYS A 17 7.84 -3.41 10.21
N VAL A 18 8.13 -3.41 8.92
CA VAL A 18 7.35 -2.70 7.92
C VAL A 18 6.88 -3.68 6.85
N THR A 19 5.62 -3.61 6.49
CA THR A 19 5.01 -4.41 5.43
C THR A 19 4.33 -3.49 4.42
N HIS A 20 4.70 -3.61 3.15
CA HIS A 20 3.95 -3.01 2.05
C HIS A 20 2.84 -3.96 1.62
N CYS A 21 1.61 -3.45 1.51
CA CYS A 21 0.47 -4.17 0.95
C CYS A 21 0.04 -3.49 -0.34
N VAL A 22 0.12 -4.23 -1.45
CA VAL A 22 -0.31 -3.79 -2.78
C VAL A 22 -1.59 -4.53 -3.13
N LEU A 23 -2.70 -3.79 -3.29
CA LEU A 23 -4.01 -4.40 -3.51
C LEU A 23 -4.20 -4.85 -4.96
N THR A 24 -3.81 -4.02 -5.93
CA THR A 24 -4.01 -4.28 -7.36
C THR A 24 -2.79 -4.89 -8.04
N ASP A 25 -2.99 -5.51 -9.19
CA ASP A 25 -1.95 -6.20 -9.96
C ASP A 25 -1.26 -5.33 -11.02
N GLY A 26 -1.76 -4.11 -11.26
CA GLY A 26 -1.18 -3.14 -12.18
C GLY A 26 -1.30 -3.49 -13.66
N GLN A 27 -2.24 -4.37 -14.06
CA GLN A 27 -2.29 -4.96 -15.41
C GLN A 27 -2.67 -4.00 -16.54
N VAL A 28 -3.33 -2.88 -16.26
CA VAL A 28 -3.91 -2.01 -17.32
C VAL A 28 -3.15 -0.71 -17.57
N SER A 29 -2.03 -0.48 -16.92
CA SER A 29 -1.30 0.79 -16.98
C SER A 29 -0.18 0.85 -18.03
N SER A 30 -0.13 -0.05 -19.01
CA SER A 30 0.80 0.03 -20.14
C SER A 30 0.08 -0.01 -21.48
N ARG A 31 0.55 0.83 -22.43
CA ARG A 31 0.07 0.82 -23.83
C ARG A 31 0.87 -0.13 -24.72
N ARG A 32 1.99 -0.69 -24.22
CA ARG A 32 2.96 -1.45 -25.04
C ARG A 32 3.05 -2.90 -24.61
N ILE A 33 2.83 -3.20 -23.34
CA ILE A 33 3.02 -4.53 -22.76
C ILE A 33 1.65 -5.19 -22.58
N PRO A 34 1.46 -6.45 -23.00
CA PRO A 34 0.23 -7.19 -22.76
C PRO A 34 -0.07 -7.33 -21.25
N ASN A 35 -1.36 -7.23 -20.88
CA ASN A 35 -1.79 -7.22 -19.48
C ASN A 35 -1.20 -8.37 -18.63
N GLN A 36 -1.24 -9.61 -19.14
CA GLN A 36 -0.74 -10.76 -18.39
C GLN A 36 0.78 -10.72 -18.16
N GLU A 37 1.54 -10.22 -19.13
CA GLU A 37 2.98 -10.03 -19.01
C GLU A 37 3.28 -8.90 -18.04
N LEU A 38 2.53 -7.80 -18.11
CA LEU A 38 2.67 -6.64 -17.23
C LEU A 38 2.47 -7.02 -15.76
N VAL A 39 1.49 -7.86 -15.42
CA VAL A 39 1.28 -8.37 -14.04
C VAL A 39 2.55 -8.99 -13.48
N GLN A 40 3.23 -9.83 -14.27
CA GLN A 40 4.45 -10.50 -13.79
C GLN A 40 5.62 -9.51 -13.65
N ILE A 41 5.75 -8.56 -14.58
CA ILE A 41 6.75 -7.48 -14.51
C ILE A 41 6.51 -6.66 -13.24
N ARG A 42 5.29 -6.15 -13.02
CA ARG A 42 4.92 -5.35 -11.84
C ARG A 42 5.16 -6.07 -10.52
N LYS A 43 4.88 -7.36 -10.48
CA LYS A 43 5.17 -8.20 -9.31
C LYS A 43 6.67 -8.26 -9.00
N ASN A 44 7.51 -8.43 -10.02
CA ASN A 44 8.96 -8.47 -9.86
C ASN A 44 9.53 -7.11 -9.44
N GLU A 45 9.02 -6.03 -10.04
CA GLU A 45 9.40 -4.65 -9.71
C GLU A 45 9.03 -4.30 -8.27
N ALA A 46 7.80 -4.60 -7.84
CA ALA A 46 7.36 -4.38 -6.46
C ALA A 46 8.21 -5.17 -5.46
N LYS A 47 8.57 -6.42 -5.81
CA LYS A 47 9.48 -7.22 -4.98
C LYS A 47 10.86 -6.61 -4.89
N ALA A 48 11.45 -6.18 -6.01
CA ALA A 48 12.76 -5.54 -6.04
C ALA A 48 12.76 -4.24 -5.22
N ALA A 49 11.71 -3.42 -5.34
CA ALA A 49 11.55 -2.20 -4.54
C ALA A 49 11.43 -2.49 -3.03
N ALA A 50 10.66 -3.50 -2.66
CA ALA A 50 10.54 -3.95 -1.27
C ALA A 50 11.88 -4.46 -0.72
N ASP A 51 12.64 -5.22 -1.50
CA ASP A 51 13.97 -5.71 -1.14
C ASP A 51 14.96 -4.54 -0.93
N VAL A 52 14.91 -3.49 -1.76
CA VAL A 52 15.73 -2.26 -1.61
C VAL A 52 15.46 -1.55 -0.30
N ILE A 53 14.18 -1.42 0.10
CA ILE A 53 13.78 -0.79 1.36
C ILE A 53 14.01 -1.73 2.54
N GLY A 54 14.01 -3.04 2.31
CA GLY A 54 14.10 -4.09 3.34
C GLY A 54 12.78 -4.37 4.04
N VAL A 55 11.65 -4.21 3.36
CA VAL A 55 10.30 -4.41 3.91
C VAL A 55 9.67 -5.72 3.44
N ASP A 56 8.72 -6.24 4.21
CA ASP A 56 7.88 -7.35 3.77
C ASP A 56 6.90 -6.86 2.68
N LEU A 57 6.53 -7.73 1.74
CA LEU A 57 5.59 -7.41 0.68
C LEU A 57 4.41 -8.39 0.69
N VAL A 58 3.20 -7.85 0.67
CA VAL A 58 1.96 -8.59 0.45
C VAL A 58 1.32 -8.05 -0.83
N MET A 59 0.95 -8.95 -1.76
CA MET A 59 0.24 -8.61 -2.99
C MET A 59 -1.11 -9.32 -3.01
N CYS A 60 -2.20 -8.56 -3.08
CA CYS A 60 -3.56 -9.10 -3.06
C CYS A 60 -4.04 -9.56 -4.44
N GLY A 61 -3.41 -9.09 -5.53
CA GLY A 61 -3.66 -9.53 -6.89
C GLY A 61 -5.07 -9.23 -7.41
N ILE A 62 -5.69 -8.16 -6.91
CA ILE A 62 -6.97 -7.66 -7.43
C ILE A 62 -6.72 -6.98 -8.76
N LYS A 63 -7.63 -7.11 -9.72
CA LYS A 63 -7.47 -6.48 -11.03
C LYS A 63 -7.37 -4.97 -10.90
N ASP A 64 -6.35 -4.41 -11.54
CA ASP A 64 -6.12 -2.96 -11.63
C ASP A 64 -7.31 -2.24 -12.26
N GLU A 65 -7.67 -1.07 -11.75
CA GLU A 65 -8.88 -0.28 -12.11
C GLU A 65 -10.22 -0.97 -11.76
N MET A 66 -10.19 -2.13 -11.08
CA MET A 66 -11.37 -2.91 -10.68
C MET A 66 -11.38 -3.19 -9.18
N LEU A 67 -10.80 -2.31 -8.40
CA LEU A 67 -10.87 -2.37 -6.95
C LEU A 67 -12.15 -1.70 -6.45
N PHE A 68 -13.01 -2.50 -5.83
CA PHE A 68 -14.27 -2.02 -5.25
C PHE A 68 -14.32 -2.30 -3.75
N ASP A 69 -15.04 -1.46 -3.02
CA ASP A 69 -15.34 -1.70 -1.61
C ASP A 69 -16.56 -2.65 -1.53
N ASP A 70 -16.28 -3.94 -1.61
CA ASP A 70 -17.24 -5.03 -1.51
C ASP A 70 -16.83 -6.07 -0.43
N GLU A 71 -17.65 -7.10 -0.23
CA GLU A 71 -17.43 -8.10 0.81
C GLU A 71 -16.10 -8.82 0.62
N ASP A 72 -15.81 -9.28 -0.62
CA ASP A 72 -14.60 -10.08 -0.91
C ASP A 72 -13.33 -9.28 -0.68
N THR A 73 -13.31 -8.03 -1.11
CA THR A 73 -12.15 -7.15 -0.94
C THR A 73 -11.97 -6.71 0.52
N ARG A 74 -13.07 -6.44 1.24
CA ARG A 74 -13.03 -6.19 2.69
C ARG A 74 -12.43 -7.36 3.45
N LEU A 75 -12.85 -8.58 3.15
CA LEU A 75 -12.31 -9.77 3.80
C LEU A 75 -10.83 -9.98 3.50
N LYS A 76 -10.38 -9.71 2.27
CA LYS A 76 -8.94 -9.75 1.92
C LYS A 76 -8.12 -8.74 2.71
N VAL A 77 -8.58 -7.48 2.78
CA VAL A 77 -7.88 -6.42 3.52
C VAL A 77 -7.87 -6.72 5.02
N LEU A 78 -9.00 -7.18 5.57
CA LEU A 78 -9.08 -7.62 6.96
C LEU A 78 -8.07 -8.73 7.25
N ASP A 79 -7.99 -9.73 6.37
CA ASP A 79 -7.08 -10.86 6.52
C ASP A 79 -5.61 -10.43 6.54
N VAL A 80 -5.24 -9.46 5.70
CA VAL A 80 -3.90 -8.85 5.72
C VAL A 80 -3.64 -8.14 7.04
N ILE A 81 -4.56 -7.31 7.52
CA ILE A 81 -4.42 -6.58 8.78
C ILE A 81 -4.27 -7.55 9.96
N LEU A 82 -5.09 -8.60 10.01
CA LEU A 82 -5.01 -9.61 11.07
C LEU A 82 -3.73 -10.46 11.00
N THR A 83 -3.16 -10.63 9.80
CA THR A 83 -1.89 -11.36 9.60
C THR A 83 -0.69 -10.50 10.02
N VAL A 84 -0.67 -9.26 9.56
CA VAL A 84 0.46 -8.33 9.81
C VAL A 84 0.44 -7.81 11.24
N ARG A 85 -0.75 -7.61 11.83
CA ARG A 85 -0.99 -7.05 13.18
C ARG A 85 -0.28 -5.71 13.37
N PRO A 86 -0.56 -4.70 12.51
CA PRO A 86 0.14 -3.43 12.57
C PRO A 86 -0.30 -2.58 13.77
N ASP A 87 0.63 -1.82 14.35
CA ASP A 87 0.31 -0.73 15.28
C ASP A 87 -0.06 0.55 14.53
N VAL A 88 0.48 0.74 13.33
CA VAL A 88 0.27 1.91 12.47
C VAL A 88 -0.01 1.44 11.05
N ILE A 89 -0.99 2.05 10.41
CA ILE A 89 -1.30 1.89 8.98
C ILE A 89 -1.14 3.24 8.30
N ILE A 90 -0.41 3.28 7.19
CA ILE A 90 -0.36 4.41 6.28
C ILE A 90 -1.10 4.00 5.01
N THR A 91 -2.16 4.72 4.67
CA THR A 91 -3.02 4.39 3.54
C THR A 91 -3.25 5.60 2.62
N MET A 92 -4.00 5.38 1.54
CA MET A 92 -4.39 6.45 0.62
C MET A 92 -5.27 7.49 1.31
N SER A 93 -5.38 8.68 0.72
CA SER A 93 -6.24 9.76 1.21
C SER A 93 -7.66 9.64 0.66
N ASP A 94 -8.65 10.10 1.44
CA ASP A 94 -10.03 10.32 0.97
C ASP A 94 -10.12 11.41 -0.12
N LYS A 95 -9.08 12.24 -0.23
CA LYS A 95 -8.96 13.32 -1.23
C LYS A 95 -8.32 12.84 -2.54
N ASP A 96 -7.94 11.57 -2.64
CA ASP A 96 -7.36 11.05 -3.88
C ASP A 96 -8.39 11.07 -5.02
N TYR A 97 -7.91 11.21 -6.24
CA TYR A 97 -8.72 11.28 -7.46
C TYR A 97 -8.78 9.93 -8.20
N ALA A 98 -7.82 9.03 -7.97
CA ALA A 98 -7.82 7.71 -8.58
C ALA A 98 -8.84 6.78 -7.91
N SER A 99 -9.60 6.03 -8.72
CA SER A 99 -10.66 5.13 -8.25
C SER A 99 -10.15 4.09 -7.25
N ASP A 100 -9.06 3.41 -7.58
CA ASP A 100 -8.47 2.37 -6.74
C ASP A 100 -7.85 2.93 -5.46
N HIS A 101 -7.35 4.17 -5.48
CA HIS A 101 -6.86 4.83 -4.28
C HIS A 101 -8.00 5.15 -3.31
N LYS A 102 -9.12 5.68 -3.82
CA LYS A 102 -10.34 5.91 -3.02
C LYS A 102 -10.90 4.61 -2.45
N ALA A 103 -10.96 3.57 -3.29
CA ALA A 103 -11.39 2.25 -2.84
C ALA A 103 -10.47 1.70 -1.75
N THR A 104 -9.15 1.85 -1.89
CA THR A 104 -8.17 1.47 -0.87
C THR A 104 -8.41 2.18 0.46
N TYR A 105 -8.61 3.51 0.43
CA TYR A 105 -8.97 4.26 1.64
C TYR A 105 -10.24 3.71 2.28
N ASN A 106 -11.33 3.58 1.52
CA ASN A 106 -12.62 3.10 2.03
C ASN A 106 -12.50 1.70 2.63
N LEU A 107 -11.81 0.78 1.97
CA LEU A 107 -11.56 -0.57 2.44
C LEU A 107 -10.82 -0.59 3.78
N VAL A 108 -9.72 0.16 3.89
CA VAL A 108 -8.95 0.22 5.14
C VAL A 108 -9.81 0.77 6.27
N ILE A 109 -10.49 1.90 6.07
CA ILE A 109 -11.35 2.51 7.11
C ILE A 109 -12.50 1.58 7.51
N ALA A 110 -13.13 0.88 6.54
CA ALA A 110 -14.23 -0.03 6.81
C ALA A 110 -13.81 -1.24 7.66
N VAL A 111 -12.60 -1.77 7.49
CA VAL A 111 -12.17 -2.99 8.18
C VAL A 111 -11.47 -2.74 9.53
N ILE A 112 -11.05 -1.50 9.83
CA ILE A 112 -10.44 -1.17 11.13
C ILE A 112 -11.34 -1.56 12.30
N PRO A 113 -12.63 -1.18 12.36
CA PRO A 113 -13.52 -1.61 13.45
C PRO A 113 -13.66 -3.13 13.54
N MET A 114 -13.64 -3.82 12.39
CA MET A 114 -13.76 -5.27 12.36
C MET A 114 -12.52 -5.99 12.90
N SER A 115 -11.35 -5.38 12.78
CA SER A 115 -10.07 -6.00 13.14
C SER A 115 -9.90 -6.32 14.62
N VAL A 116 -10.66 -5.68 15.52
CA VAL A 116 -10.64 -5.89 16.97
C VAL A 116 -11.82 -6.73 17.48
N VAL A 117 -12.74 -7.13 16.59
CA VAL A 117 -13.93 -7.92 16.96
C VAL A 117 -13.60 -9.40 16.85
N LYS A 118 -13.82 -10.16 17.94
CA LYS A 118 -13.63 -11.61 17.93
C LYS A 118 -14.57 -12.28 16.93
N ASN A 119 -14.02 -13.21 16.15
CA ASN A 119 -14.77 -14.00 15.16
C ASN A 119 -15.45 -13.17 14.06
N CYS A 120 -14.95 -11.97 13.77
CA CYS A 120 -15.48 -11.13 12.71
C CYS A 120 -14.99 -11.63 11.36
N TYR A 121 -15.76 -12.52 10.74
CA TYR A 121 -15.54 -13.06 9.38
C TYR A 121 -14.14 -13.67 9.11
N SER A 122 -13.32 -13.90 10.13
CA SER A 122 -11.99 -14.47 10.01
C SER A 122 -11.75 -15.49 11.12
N GLN A 123 -10.95 -16.54 10.82
CA GLN A 123 -10.45 -17.51 11.79
C GLN A 123 -9.18 -17.00 12.51
N LYS A 124 -8.60 -15.89 12.08
CA LYS A 124 -7.42 -15.31 12.71
C LYS A 124 -7.79 -14.58 13.99
N PRO A 125 -6.91 -14.55 14.98
CA PRO A 125 -7.13 -13.77 16.19
C PRO A 125 -7.28 -12.28 15.85
N CYS A 126 -8.29 -11.63 16.46
CA CYS A 126 -8.44 -10.18 16.35
C CYS A 126 -7.24 -9.43 16.95
N LEU A 127 -7.11 -8.17 16.62
CA LEU A 127 -6.13 -7.29 17.25
C LEU A 127 -6.58 -6.94 18.67
N ASP A 128 -5.61 -6.61 19.53
CA ASP A 128 -5.88 -6.19 20.91
C ASP A 128 -6.35 -4.74 20.98
N LYS A 129 -5.99 -3.92 19.99
CA LYS A 129 -6.35 -2.50 19.88
C LYS A 129 -6.45 -2.10 18.40
N HIS A 130 -7.17 -1.03 18.12
CA HIS A 130 -7.17 -0.43 16.79
C HIS A 130 -5.77 0.10 16.42
N PRO A 131 -5.28 -0.17 15.21
CA PRO A 131 -4.09 0.52 14.69
C PRO A 131 -4.37 2.02 14.52
N VAL A 132 -3.32 2.83 14.66
CA VAL A 132 -3.39 4.25 14.27
C VAL A 132 -3.33 4.33 12.75
N VAL A 133 -4.22 5.12 12.15
CA VAL A 133 -4.28 5.27 10.69
C VAL A 133 -3.83 6.66 10.31
N TYR A 134 -2.83 6.73 9.43
CA TYR A 134 -2.40 7.95 8.74
C TYR A 134 -2.74 7.86 7.26
N MET A 135 -3.08 8.98 6.68
CA MET A 135 -3.28 9.12 5.24
C MET A 135 -2.04 9.77 4.63
N MET A 136 -1.53 9.20 3.52
CA MET A 136 -0.48 9.83 2.75
C MET A 136 -1.08 10.83 1.75
N ASP A 137 -0.26 11.79 1.32
CA ASP A 137 -0.64 12.77 0.31
C ASP A 137 -1.03 12.09 -1.02
N THR A 138 -1.68 12.83 -1.88
CA THR A 138 -1.94 12.42 -3.28
C THR A 138 -0.76 12.82 -4.17
N ILE A 139 -0.62 12.19 -5.34
CA ILE A 139 0.52 12.45 -6.24
C ILE A 139 0.58 13.93 -6.64
N TYR A 140 -0.55 14.59 -6.83
CA TYR A 140 -0.61 16.00 -7.23
C TYR A 140 -0.90 16.96 -6.08
N GLY A 141 -0.97 16.49 -4.82
CA GLY A 141 -1.22 17.32 -3.64
C GLY A 141 -2.57 18.03 -3.63
N ILE A 142 -3.56 17.53 -4.37
CA ILE A 142 -4.87 18.17 -4.50
C ILE A 142 -5.67 17.97 -3.21
N ASP A 143 -6.14 19.07 -2.63
CA ASP A 143 -7.00 19.11 -1.43
C ASP A 143 -6.46 18.35 -0.21
N PHE A 144 -5.19 17.97 -0.21
CA PHE A 144 -4.56 17.35 0.94
C PHE A 144 -3.94 18.41 1.85
N LEU A 145 -4.40 18.49 3.09
CA LEU A 145 -3.85 19.37 4.12
C LEU A 145 -3.03 18.52 5.10
N PRO A 146 -1.69 18.51 4.99
CA PRO A 146 -0.85 17.69 5.85
C PRO A 146 -0.90 18.19 7.30
N THR A 147 -1.04 17.26 8.23
CA THR A 147 -0.95 17.51 9.68
C THR A 147 0.37 17.03 10.27
N GLU A 148 1.02 16.10 9.58
CA GLU A 148 2.28 15.49 9.99
C GLU A 148 3.28 15.50 8.84
N TYR A 149 4.55 15.72 9.16
CA TYR A 149 5.65 15.66 8.21
C TYR A 149 6.72 14.71 8.73
N VAL A 150 7.19 13.83 7.85
CA VAL A 150 8.28 12.91 8.17
C VAL A 150 9.53 13.36 7.43
N ASP A 151 10.56 13.77 8.16
CA ASP A 151 11.88 14.03 7.58
C ASP A 151 12.50 12.69 7.12
N ILE A 152 12.73 12.58 5.83
CA ILE A 152 13.32 11.40 5.16
C ILE A 152 14.68 11.71 4.55
N SER A 153 15.35 12.79 4.97
CA SER A 153 16.62 13.24 4.36
C SER A 153 17.67 12.14 4.31
N GLU A 154 17.81 11.36 5.38
CA GLU A 154 18.76 10.24 5.43
C GLU A 154 18.32 9.02 4.61
N ASP A 155 17.04 8.91 4.27
CA ASP A 155 16.43 7.76 3.60
C ASP A 155 16.03 8.06 2.14
N PHE A 156 16.28 9.30 1.67
CA PHE A 156 15.86 9.76 0.35
C PHE A 156 16.49 8.95 -0.78
N ASP A 157 17.77 8.64 -0.66
CA ASP A 157 18.47 7.81 -1.66
C ASP A 157 17.88 6.39 -1.75
N THR A 158 17.48 5.81 -0.61
CA THR A 158 16.82 4.51 -0.58
C THR A 158 15.46 4.58 -1.28
N LYS A 159 14.67 5.63 -1.03
CA LYS A 159 13.42 5.90 -1.75
C LYS A 159 13.64 5.97 -3.26
N LEU A 160 14.63 6.72 -3.73
CA LEU A 160 14.93 6.86 -5.16
C LEU A 160 15.36 5.52 -5.79
N LYS A 161 16.17 4.72 -5.10
CA LYS A 161 16.56 3.39 -5.57
C LYS A 161 15.35 2.46 -5.70
N ALA A 162 14.45 2.47 -4.74
CA ALA A 162 13.22 1.68 -4.79
C ALA A 162 12.31 2.11 -5.96
N LEU A 163 12.15 3.42 -6.17
CA LEU A 163 11.37 3.94 -7.30
C LEU A 163 11.94 3.49 -8.66
N ARG A 164 13.27 3.48 -8.81
CA ARG A 164 13.94 3.02 -10.04
C ARG A 164 13.72 1.54 -10.36
N CYS A 165 13.28 0.73 -9.39
CA CYS A 165 12.89 -0.66 -9.65
C CYS A 165 11.62 -0.77 -10.49
N HIS A 166 10.80 0.28 -10.58
CA HIS A 166 9.55 0.31 -11.34
C HIS A 166 9.74 0.81 -12.77
N GLU A 167 10.63 0.15 -13.53
CA GLU A 167 11.00 0.55 -14.89
C GLU A 167 9.80 0.65 -15.82
N SER A 168 8.87 -0.32 -15.75
CA SER A 168 7.66 -0.31 -16.56
C SER A 168 6.72 0.88 -16.29
N GLN A 169 6.90 1.60 -15.18
CA GLN A 169 6.13 2.80 -14.86
C GLN A 169 6.87 4.09 -15.26
N ILE A 170 8.19 4.08 -15.32
CA ILE A 170 9.01 5.24 -15.67
C ILE A 170 8.95 5.51 -17.18
N GLU A 171 8.83 4.46 -18.01
CA GLU A 171 8.78 4.57 -19.48
C GLU A 171 7.43 5.04 -20.03
N ILE A 172 6.42 5.27 -19.18
CA ILE A 172 5.07 5.70 -19.58
C ILE A 172 4.96 7.24 -19.70
N GLY A 173 6.05 7.95 -19.42
CA GLY A 173 6.14 9.41 -19.55
C GLY A 173 6.39 9.88 -20.98
#